data_254b3bb9f3cff5eb1e4853b377548c99
#
_entry.id   254b3bb9f3cff5eb1e4853b377548c99
#
_cell.length_a   1.000
_cell.length_b   1.000
_cell.length_c   1.000
_cell.angle_alpha   90.00
_cell.angle_beta   90.00
_cell.angle_gamma   90.00
#
_symmetry.space_group_name_H-M   'P 1'
#
loop_
_entity.id
_entity.type
_entity.pdbx_description
1 polymer ?
#
loop_
_entity_poly.entity_id
_entity_poly.type
_entity_poly.pdbx_seq_one_letter_code
_entity_poly.pdbx_strand_id
1 'polypeptide(L)'
;MRKSGEEFVNRISKFSINNESYTPKIKLFAQGQGVWHDYCLTHGYIEKGVEVVFDIGYRTNDIIIFKDGSPSKSESNADDKGVNVVINELKTFLNKEYDITFSEQEVVEILN
;
A
#
# COMPACT_ATOMS: atom_id res chain seq x y z
N MET A 1 2.59 -1.74 12.71
CA MET A 1 1.43 -1.00 12.15
C MET A 1 0.57 -0.28 13.19
N ARG A 2 0.20 -0.89 14.34
CA ARG A 2 -0.62 -0.20 15.35
C ARG A 2 0.01 1.08 15.92
N LYS A 3 1.29 1.04 16.33
CA LYS A 3 1.97 2.22 16.91
C LYS A 3 2.06 3.41 15.95
N SER A 4 2.33 3.16 14.68
CA SER A 4 2.44 4.24 13.67
C SER A 4 1.08 4.88 13.35
N GLY A 5 -0.01 4.10 13.37
CA GLY A 5 -1.36 4.62 13.14
C GLY A 5 -1.85 5.50 14.29
N GLU A 6 -1.68 5.05 15.54
CA GLU A 6 -2.04 5.85 16.72
C GLU A 6 -1.20 7.12 16.83
N GLU A 7 0.10 7.04 16.54
CA GLU A 7 0.98 8.20 16.52
C GLU A 7 0.56 9.21 15.45
N PHE A 8 0.21 8.73 14.24
CA PHE A 8 -0.30 9.58 13.18
C PHE A 8 -1.62 10.27 13.57
N VAL A 9 -2.58 9.54 14.13
CA VAL A 9 -3.84 10.10 14.64
C VAL A 9 -3.57 11.17 15.69
N ASN A 10 -2.69 10.90 16.65
CA ASN A 10 -2.35 11.85 17.71
C ASN A 10 -1.75 13.16 17.16
N ARG A 11 -0.91 13.06 16.12
CA ARG A 11 -0.28 14.23 15.49
C ARG A 11 -1.26 15.14 14.76
N ILE A 12 -2.35 14.60 14.19
CA ILE A 12 -3.36 15.36 13.42
C ILE A 12 -4.69 15.52 14.18
N SER A 13 -4.80 14.99 15.41
CA SER A 13 -6.03 15.03 16.21
C SER A 13 -6.39 16.44 16.66
N LYS A 14 -5.43 17.36 16.66
CA LYS A 14 -5.63 18.76 17.05
C LYS A 14 -4.66 19.65 16.27
N PHE A 15 -5.18 20.62 15.56
CA PHE A 15 -4.37 21.59 14.85
C PHE A 15 -5.07 22.96 14.80
N SER A 16 -4.32 23.99 14.42
CA SER A 16 -4.85 25.36 14.29
C SER A 16 -4.53 25.93 12.91
N ILE A 17 -5.51 26.60 12.32
CA ILE A 17 -5.38 27.37 11.08
C ILE A 17 -5.89 28.78 11.36
N ASN A 18 -5.11 29.81 11.05
CA ASN A 18 -5.48 31.23 11.27
C ASN A 18 -5.99 31.51 12.71
N ASN A 19 -5.33 30.94 13.72
CA ASN A 19 -5.68 31.02 15.15
C ASN A 19 -7.01 30.32 15.55
N GLU A 20 -7.67 29.63 14.64
CA GLU A 20 -8.82 28.77 14.95
C GLU A 20 -8.35 27.32 15.18
N SER A 21 -8.83 26.72 16.27
CA SER A 21 -8.48 25.32 16.63
C SER A 21 -9.50 24.34 16.08
N TYR A 22 -8.97 23.26 15.48
CA TYR A 22 -9.77 22.18 14.90
C TYR A 22 -9.46 20.85 15.58
N THR A 23 -10.50 20.07 15.84
CA THR A 23 -10.41 18.71 16.40
C THR A 23 -11.18 17.75 15.49
N PRO A 24 -10.54 17.26 14.39
CA PRO A 24 -11.23 16.40 13.44
C PRO A 24 -11.53 15.03 14.03
N LYS A 25 -12.64 14.43 13.57
CA LYS A 25 -12.92 13.01 13.81
C LYS A 25 -12.15 12.17 12.76
N ILE A 26 -11.16 11.42 13.23
CA ILE A 26 -10.25 10.67 12.36
C ILE A 26 -10.62 9.20 12.38
N LYS A 27 -10.68 8.58 11.18
CA LYS A 27 -10.73 7.14 10.98
C LYS A 27 -9.57 6.71 10.12
N LEU A 28 -8.89 5.63 10.51
CA LEU A 28 -7.84 5.00 9.72
C LEU A 28 -8.38 3.76 9.01
N PHE A 29 -8.04 3.65 7.74
CA PHE A 29 -8.30 2.49 6.91
C PHE A 29 -6.98 2.00 6.32
N ALA A 30 -6.87 0.70 6.05
CA ALA A 30 -5.78 0.18 5.24
C ALA A 30 -5.91 0.73 3.81
N GLN A 31 -4.79 1.07 3.17
CA GLN A 31 -4.78 1.71 1.84
C GLN A 31 -5.59 0.90 0.81
N GLY A 32 -5.38 -0.40 0.71
CA GLY A 32 -6.11 -1.26 -0.23
C GLY A 32 -7.61 -1.42 0.05
N GLN A 33 -8.12 -0.99 1.22
CA GLN A 33 -9.57 -0.95 1.45
C GLN A 33 -10.27 0.05 0.54
N GLY A 34 -9.60 1.14 0.16
CA GLY A 34 -10.13 2.11 -0.80
C GLY A 34 -10.36 1.48 -2.17
N VAL A 35 -9.40 0.72 -2.66
CA VAL A 35 -9.50 -0.02 -3.93
C VAL A 35 -10.66 -1.02 -3.90
N TRP A 36 -10.79 -1.78 -2.82
CA TRP A 36 -11.89 -2.72 -2.65
C TRP A 36 -13.25 -2.03 -2.63
N HIS A 37 -13.40 -0.92 -1.92
CA HIS A 37 -14.64 -0.16 -1.90
C HIS A 37 -15.01 0.39 -3.29
N ASP A 38 -14.06 0.93 -4.04
CA ASP A 38 -14.28 1.44 -5.39
C ASP A 38 -14.75 0.32 -6.34
N TYR A 39 -14.11 -0.84 -6.27
CA TYR A 39 -14.54 -2.04 -6.99
C TYR A 39 -15.98 -2.45 -6.62
N CYS A 40 -16.30 -2.51 -5.33
CA CYS A 40 -17.62 -2.89 -4.85
C CYS A 40 -18.73 -1.89 -5.25
N LEU A 41 -18.43 -0.60 -5.33
CA LEU A 41 -19.38 0.41 -5.81
C LEU A 41 -19.77 0.17 -7.28
N THR A 42 -18.85 -0.35 -8.09
CA THR A 42 -19.06 -0.60 -9.50
C THR A 42 -19.68 -1.97 -9.77
N HIS A 43 -19.28 -3.01 -9.04
CA HIS A 43 -19.61 -4.42 -9.31
C HIS A 43 -20.57 -5.04 -8.29
N GLY A 44 -20.87 -4.34 -7.20
CA GLY A 44 -21.64 -4.84 -6.08
C GLY A 44 -20.77 -5.48 -5.00
N TYR A 45 -21.30 -5.54 -3.78
CA TYR A 45 -20.65 -6.20 -2.65
C TYR A 45 -20.94 -7.70 -2.67
N ILE A 46 -19.92 -8.51 -2.41
CA ILE A 46 -20.10 -9.95 -2.21
C ILE A 46 -20.55 -10.19 -0.77
N GLU A 47 -21.76 -10.72 -0.61
CA GLU A 47 -22.33 -10.99 0.72
C GLU A 47 -21.67 -12.20 1.39
N LYS A 48 -21.21 -13.17 0.61
CA LYS A 48 -20.54 -14.38 1.10
C LYS A 48 -19.37 -14.74 0.19
N GLY A 49 -18.24 -15.01 0.78
CA GLY A 49 -17.05 -15.44 0.06
C GLY A 49 -15.79 -14.75 0.53
N VAL A 50 -14.73 -14.96 -0.23
CA VAL A 50 -13.41 -14.38 0.05
C VAL A 50 -12.98 -13.55 -1.16
N GLU A 51 -12.63 -12.30 -0.88
CA GLU A 51 -12.02 -11.40 -1.86
C GLU A 51 -10.62 -11.03 -1.38
N VAL A 52 -9.71 -10.91 -2.32
CA VAL A 52 -8.32 -10.57 -2.02
C VAL A 52 -7.92 -9.36 -2.83
N VAL A 53 -7.38 -8.36 -2.16
CA VAL A 53 -6.79 -7.17 -2.79
C VAL A 53 -5.27 -7.26 -2.66
N PHE A 54 -4.59 -7.17 -3.79
CA PHE A 54 -3.15 -7.02 -3.87
C PHE A 54 -2.82 -5.57 -4.19
N ASP A 55 -2.21 -4.86 -3.27
CA ASP A 55 -1.70 -3.50 -3.49
C ASP A 55 -0.18 -3.58 -3.64
N ILE A 56 0.26 -3.60 -4.91
CA ILE A 56 1.67 -3.74 -5.27
C ILE A 56 2.27 -2.37 -5.47
N GLY A 57 2.88 -1.85 -4.43
CA GLY A 57 3.59 -0.57 -4.46
C GLY A 57 5.06 -0.70 -4.85
N TYR A 58 5.72 0.45 -5.02
CA TYR A 58 7.16 0.47 -5.30
C TYR A 58 7.99 -0.13 -4.17
N ARG A 59 7.65 0.14 -2.91
CA ARG A 59 8.40 -0.29 -1.72
C ARG A 59 7.72 -1.41 -0.95
N THR A 60 6.40 -1.51 -1.02
CA THR A 60 5.60 -2.42 -0.21
C THR A 60 4.62 -3.20 -1.06
N ASN A 61 4.31 -4.39 -0.62
CA ASN A 61 3.22 -5.22 -1.08
C ASN A 61 2.26 -5.42 0.08
N ASP A 62 1.00 -5.02 -0.11
CA ASP A 62 -0.06 -5.27 0.85
C ASP A 62 -1.06 -6.28 0.30
N ILE A 63 -1.35 -7.32 1.08
CA ILE A 63 -2.38 -8.31 0.77
C ILE A 63 -3.49 -8.15 1.79
N ILE A 64 -4.65 -7.73 1.33
CA ILE A 64 -5.81 -7.53 2.19
C ILE A 64 -6.88 -8.55 1.82
N ILE A 65 -7.28 -9.33 2.81
CA ILE A 65 -8.29 -10.37 2.67
C ILE A 65 -9.59 -9.87 3.27
N PHE A 66 -10.66 -9.95 2.48
CA PHE A 66 -12.02 -9.70 2.91
C PHE A 66 -12.78 -11.02 2.97
N LYS A 67 -13.51 -11.23 4.04
CA LYS A 67 -14.42 -12.36 4.22
C LYS A 67 -15.82 -11.83 4.46
N ASP A 68 -16.74 -12.27 3.66
CA ASP A 68 -18.16 -11.88 3.75
C ASP A 68 -18.32 -10.34 3.85
N GLY A 69 -17.61 -9.63 2.97
CA GLY A 69 -17.63 -8.17 2.90
C GLY A 69 -16.89 -7.42 4.04
N SER A 70 -16.12 -8.12 4.88
CA SER A 70 -15.41 -7.52 6.01
C SER A 70 -13.90 -7.83 5.97
N PRO A 71 -13.02 -6.85 6.27
CA PRO A 71 -11.58 -7.07 6.25
C PRO A 71 -11.13 -8.01 7.37
N SER A 72 -10.40 -9.06 7.02
CA SER A 72 -9.79 -10.01 7.94
C SER A 72 -8.39 -9.57 8.32
N LYS A 73 -8.23 -8.97 9.50
CA LYS A 73 -6.93 -8.48 9.99
C LYS A 73 -5.91 -9.58 10.29
N SER A 74 -6.38 -10.77 10.66
CA SER A 74 -5.52 -11.91 10.99
C SER A 74 -4.91 -12.58 9.76
N GLU A 75 -5.55 -12.43 8.61
CA GLU A 75 -5.14 -13.05 7.36
C GLU A 75 -4.55 -12.07 6.35
N SER A 76 -4.74 -10.78 6.58
CA SER A 76 -4.09 -9.71 5.80
C SER A 76 -2.63 -9.55 6.21
N ASN A 77 -1.77 -9.30 5.22
CA ASN A 77 -0.33 -9.15 5.41
C ASN A 77 0.20 -7.92 4.66
N ALA A 78 1.30 -7.39 5.15
CA ALA A 78 2.07 -6.34 4.49
C ALA A 78 3.54 -6.77 4.44
N ASP A 79 4.17 -6.63 3.28
CA ASP A 79 5.59 -6.92 3.08
C ASP A 79 6.28 -5.65 2.54
N ASP A 80 7.52 -5.43 2.93
CA ASP A 80 8.39 -4.33 2.47
C ASP A 80 9.14 -4.64 1.15
N LYS A 81 8.72 -5.69 0.45
CA LYS A 81 9.26 -6.13 -0.84
C LYS A 81 8.33 -5.75 -2.00
N GLY A 82 8.38 -4.49 -2.38
CA GLY A 82 7.66 -3.99 -3.55
C GLY A 82 8.44 -4.18 -4.86
N VAL A 83 8.03 -3.46 -5.90
CA VAL A 83 8.64 -3.50 -7.24
C VAL A 83 10.14 -3.14 -7.22
N ASN A 84 10.59 -2.35 -6.24
CA ASN A 84 11.98 -1.98 -6.05
C ASN A 84 12.91 -3.20 -5.91
N VAL A 85 12.44 -4.30 -5.33
CA VAL A 85 13.23 -5.54 -5.20
C VAL A 85 13.51 -6.13 -6.58
N VAL A 86 12.49 -6.21 -7.44
CA VAL A 86 12.63 -6.70 -8.83
C VAL A 86 13.58 -5.82 -9.62
N ILE A 87 13.45 -4.48 -9.50
CA ILE A 87 14.34 -3.54 -10.19
C ILE A 87 15.79 -3.72 -9.73
N ASN A 88 16.04 -3.88 -8.44
CA ASN A 88 17.38 -4.08 -7.90
C ASN A 88 18.00 -5.41 -8.30
N GLU A 89 17.22 -6.49 -8.35
CA GLU A 89 17.67 -7.79 -8.81
C GLU A 89 18.02 -7.75 -10.31
N LEU A 90 17.16 -7.14 -11.13
CA LEU A 90 17.41 -6.97 -12.55
C LEU A 90 18.64 -6.09 -12.81
N LYS A 91 18.78 -4.98 -12.08
CA LYS A 91 19.97 -4.12 -12.13
C LYS A 91 21.26 -4.92 -11.84
N THR A 92 21.23 -5.71 -10.77
CA THR A 92 22.37 -6.55 -10.39
C THR A 92 22.72 -7.57 -11.47
N PHE A 93 21.71 -8.21 -12.04
CA PHE A 93 21.88 -9.15 -13.15
C PHE A 93 22.49 -8.48 -14.40
N LEU A 94 21.93 -7.34 -14.84
CA LEU A 94 22.39 -6.61 -16.02
C LEU A 94 23.81 -6.09 -15.83
N ASN A 95 24.15 -5.54 -14.68
CA ASN A 95 25.50 -5.07 -14.39
C ASN A 95 26.54 -6.20 -14.47
N LYS A 96 26.17 -7.38 -13.97
CA LYS A 96 27.06 -8.54 -14.02
C LYS A 96 27.21 -9.11 -15.41
N GLU A 97 26.12 -9.19 -16.18
CA GLU A 97 26.11 -9.84 -17.51
C GLU A 97 26.81 -8.98 -18.57
N TYR A 98 26.65 -7.66 -18.49
CA TYR A 98 27.15 -6.74 -19.51
C TYR A 98 28.38 -5.93 -19.08
N ASP A 99 28.85 -6.10 -17.85
CA ASP A 99 29.96 -5.32 -17.26
C ASP A 99 29.76 -3.79 -17.39
N ILE A 100 28.49 -3.35 -17.24
CA ILE A 100 28.04 -1.96 -17.34
C ILE A 100 27.29 -1.60 -16.05
N THR A 101 27.50 -0.38 -15.55
CA THR A 101 26.76 0.11 -14.37
C THR A 101 25.47 0.80 -14.81
N PHE A 102 24.35 0.13 -14.65
CA PHE A 102 23.00 0.71 -14.82
C PHE A 102 22.54 1.42 -13.55
N SER A 103 21.91 2.56 -13.71
CA SER A 103 21.10 3.21 -12.66
C SER A 103 19.73 2.52 -12.52
N GLU A 104 19.02 2.75 -11.42
CA GLU A 104 17.63 2.26 -11.28
C GLU A 104 16.71 2.82 -12.37
N GLN A 105 16.90 4.09 -12.73
CA GLN A 105 16.09 4.74 -13.76
C GLN A 105 16.27 4.10 -15.13
N GLU A 106 17.50 3.78 -15.52
CA GLU A 106 17.78 3.09 -16.78
C GLU A 106 17.18 1.68 -16.79
N VAL A 107 17.19 0.97 -15.67
CA VAL A 107 16.52 -0.34 -15.55
C VAL A 107 15.01 -0.21 -15.71
N VAL A 108 14.39 0.81 -15.11
CA VAL A 108 12.96 1.09 -15.27
C VAL A 108 12.61 1.41 -16.73
N GLU A 109 13.46 2.16 -17.43
CA GLU A 109 13.27 2.48 -18.85
C GLU A 109 13.37 1.24 -19.75
N ILE A 110 14.22 0.25 -19.40
CA ILE A 110 14.30 -1.04 -20.11
C ILE A 110 13.02 -1.87 -19.94
N LEU A 111 12.35 -1.73 -18.78
CA LEU A 111 11.10 -2.48 -18.48
C LEU A 111 9.85 -1.87 -19.12
N ASN A 112 9.90 -0.63 -19.56
CA ASN A 112 8.80 0.08 -20.21
C ASN A 112 8.89 0.00 -21.74
#